data_46c97e3e3f8e17d740b33f5e94f30a61
#
_entry.id   46c97e3e3f8e17d740b33f5e94f30a61
#
_cell.length_a   1.000
_cell.length_b   1.000
_cell.length_c   1.000
_cell.angle_alpha   90.00
_cell.angle_beta   90.00
_cell.angle_gamma   90.00
#
_symmetry.space_group_name_H-M   'P 1'
#
loop_
_entity.id
_entity.type
_entity.pdbx_description
1 polymer ?
#
loop_
_entity_poly.entity_id
_entity_poly.type
_entity_poly.pdbx_seq_one_letter_code
_entity_poly.pdbx_strand_id
1 'polypeptide(L)'
;IVEAVTASCSIPIIFSPVVINGVHYVDGGLFHNFPVSIIREECERIIGVNVSPLIPQKYKQTIFHIAERSYHYMFRANTLEDREMCDVLIEAEEFGLYKTFDLENVDVICNIGYSAAARCFEI
;
A
#
# COMPACT_ATOMS: atom_id res chain seq x y z
N ILE A 1 -1.03 -18.09 -12.82
CA ILE A 1 -1.17 -17.46 -11.49
C ILE A 1 0.18 -16.96 -10.99
N VAL A 2 1.24 -17.77 -10.96
CA VAL A 2 2.56 -17.37 -10.42
C VAL A 2 3.10 -16.13 -11.13
N GLU A 3 3.11 -16.10 -12.45
CA GLU A 3 3.58 -14.94 -13.24
C GLU A 3 2.78 -13.66 -12.92
N ALA A 4 1.46 -13.78 -12.77
CA ALA A 4 0.61 -12.65 -12.44
C ALA A 4 0.91 -12.10 -11.03
N VAL A 5 1.13 -12.99 -10.05
CA VAL A 5 1.52 -12.59 -8.68
C VAL A 5 2.90 -11.93 -8.70
N THR A 6 3.86 -12.50 -9.42
CA THR A 6 5.20 -11.91 -9.56
C THR A 6 5.14 -10.53 -10.21
N ALA A 7 4.31 -10.37 -11.25
CA ALA A 7 4.10 -9.08 -11.89
C ALA A 7 3.47 -8.05 -10.93
N SER A 8 2.48 -8.48 -10.15
CA SER A 8 1.82 -7.64 -9.13
C SER A 8 2.75 -7.21 -7.99
N CYS A 9 3.85 -7.91 -7.77
CA CYS A 9 4.87 -7.57 -6.77
C CYS A 9 6.09 -6.85 -7.38
N SER A 10 6.07 -6.58 -8.70
CA SER A 10 7.20 -5.97 -9.41
C SER A 10 7.18 -4.45 -9.30
N ILE A 11 7.52 -3.94 -8.10
CA ILE A 11 7.56 -2.51 -7.80
C ILE A 11 8.60 -1.84 -8.72
N PRO A 12 8.20 -0.83 -9.53
CA PRO A 12 9.13 -0.09 -10.39
C PRO A 12 10.28 0.53 -9.58
N ILE A 13 11.46 0.64 -10.22
CA ILE A 13 12.71 1.12 -9.62
C ILE A 13 13.41 0.04 -8.74
N ILE A 14 12.64 -0.83 -8.06
CA ILE A 14 13.18 -1.87 -7.17
C ILE A 14 13.33 -3.19 -7.93
N PHE A 15 12.32 -3.57 -8.71
CA PHE A 15 12.30 -4.82 -9.46
C PHE A 15 12.15 -4.57 -10.97
N SER A 16 12.63 -5.53 -11.75
CA SER A 16 12.42 -5.54 -13.20
C SER A 16 10.98 -5.90 -13.53
N PRO A 17 10.38 -5.31 -14.59
CA PRO A 17 9.07 -5.72 -15.07
C PRO A 17 9.02 -7.20 -15.44
N VAL A 18 7.89 -7.84 -15.21
CA VAL A 18 7.64 -9.24 -15.64
C VAL A 18 7.06 -9.23 -17.05
N VAL A 19 7.60 -10.06 -17.93
CA VAL A 19 7.10 -10.17 -19.32
C VAL A 19 6.14 -11.35 -19.41
N ILE A 20 4.88 -11.07 -19.75
CA ILE A 20 3.86 -12.09 -20.00
C ILE A 20 3.33 -11.89 -21.43
N ASN A 21 3.45 -12.89 -22.27
CA ASN A 21 3.04 -12.82 -23.68
C ASN A 21 3.60 -11.61 -24.46
N GLY A 22 4.86 -11.24 -24.18
CA GLY A 22 5.52 -10.11 -24.82
C GLY A 22 5.14 -8.72 -24.30
N VAL A 23 4.26 -8.64 -23.28
CA VAL A 23 3.86 -7.39 -22.61
C VAL A 23 4.57 -7.28 -21.26
N HIS A 24 5.09 -6.08 -20.96
CA HIS A 24 5.74 -5.79 -19.69
C HIS A 24 4.71 -5.38 -18.64
N TYR A 25 4.72 -6.08 -17.50
CA TYR A 25 3.87 -5.83 -16.36
C TYR A 25 4.71 -5.38 -15.16
N VAL A 26 4.15 -4.46 -14.39
CA VAL A 26 4.69 -3.94 -13.12
C VAL A 26 3.61 -4.01 -12.04
N ASP A 27 3.98 -3.70 -10.80
CA ASP A 27 3.07 -3.60 -9.67
C ASP A 27 1.87 -2.71 -9.99
N GLY A 28 0.67 -3.23 -9.78
CA GLY A 28 -0.59 -2.53 -10.04
C GLY A 28 -0.83 -1.35 -9.10
N GLY A 29 -0.15 -1.32 -7.96
CA GLY A 29 -0.19 -0.19 -7.03
C GLY A 29 0.25 1.14 -7.64
N LEU A 30 0.99 1.11 -8.77
CA LEU A 30 1.31 2.32 -9.53
C LEU A 30 0.07 3.08 -10.01
N PHE A 31 -1.00 2.35 -10.36
CA PHE A 31 -2.25 2.92 -10.88
C PHE A 31 -3.37 2.90 -9.85
N HIS A 32 -3.45 1.84 -9.04
CA HIS A 32 -4.55 1.61 -8.11
C HIS A 32 -4.07 0.79 -6.91
N ASN A 33 -3.46 1.45 -5.94
CA ASN A 33 -2.82 0.79 -4.79
C ASN A 33 -3.82 0.24 -3.78
N PHE A 34 -5.02 0.81 -3.73
CA PHE A 34 -6.07 0.44 -2.78
C PHE A 34 -7.41 0.29 -3.52
N PRO A 35 -7.62 -0.80 -4.30
CA PRO A 35 -8.61 -0.90 -5.36
C PRO A 35 -10.03 -1.23 -4.85
N VAL A 36 -10.57 -0.47 -3.91
CA VAL A 36 -11.91 -0.65 -3.33
C VAL A 36 -13.00 -0.39 -4.36
N SER A 37 -12.85 0.63 -5.18
CA SER A 37 -13.81 0.99 -6.23
C SER A 37 -14.07 -0.16 -7.21
N ILE A 38 -13.07 -1.01 -7.47
CA ILE A 38 -13.20 -2.14 -8.39
C ILE A 38 -14.19 -3.21 -7.87
N ILE A 39 -14.25 -3.38 -6.54
CA ILE A 39 -15.07 -4.42 -5.90
C ILE A 39 -16.31 -3.85 -5.22
N ARG A 40 -16.47 -2.53 -5.17
CA ARG A 40 -17.54 -1.87 -4.38
C ARG A 40 -18.94 -2.33 -4.77
N GLU A 41 -19.18 -2.49 -6.06
CA GLU A 41 -20.51 -2.91 -6.55
C GLU A 41 -20.81 -4.40 -6.30
N GLU A 42 -19.78 -5.21 -6.10
CA GLU A 42 -19.90 -6.65 -5.88
C GLU A 42 -20.00 -7.03 -4.39
N CYS A 43 -19.74 -6.08 -3.49
CA CYS A 43 -19.66 -6.32 -2.05
C CYS A 43 -20.66 -5.48 -1.27
N GLU A 44 -21.42 -6.11 -0.35
CA GLU A 44 -22.32 -5.39 0.57
C GLU A 44 -21.53 -4.58 1.61
N ARG A 45 -20.41 -5.14 2.08
CA ARG A 45 -19.52 -4.51 3.07
C ARG A 45 -18.07 -4.71 2.68
N ILE A 46 -17.26 -3.66 2.85
CA ILE A 46 -15.82 -3.67 2.57
C ILE A 46 -15.06 -3.24 3.80
N ILE A 47 -14.12 -4.09 4.20
CA ILE A 47 -13.11 -3.77 5.21
C ILE A 47 -11.81 -3.46 4.46
N GLY A 48 -11.36 -2.21 4.52
CA GLY A 48 -10.10 -1.79 3.96
C GLY A 48 -8.99 -1.80 5.00
N VAL A 49 -7.80 -2.28 4.63
CA VAL A 49 -6.60 -2.24 5.48
C VAL A 49 -5.53 -1.46 4.75
N ASN A 50 -5.24 -0.23 5.20
CA ASN A 50 -4.19 0.59 4.63
C ASN A 50 -2.95 0.56 5.52
N VAL A 51 -1.91 -0.12 5.05
CA VAL A 51 -0.62 -0.27 5.75
C VAL A 51 0.43 0.76 5.33
N SER A 52 0.09 1.66 4.41
CA SER A 52 1.02 2.65 3.86
C SER A 52 0.51 4.09 3.98
N PRO A 53 0.18 4.57 5.19
CA PRO A 53 -0.19 5.96 5.38
C PRO A 53 1.00 6.86 5.08
N LEU A 54 0.80 7.91 4.32
CA LEU A 54 1.84 8.89 4.06
C LEU A 54 1.83 9.94 5.17
N ILE A 55 2.88 9.94 5.98
CA ILE A 55 3.11 10.98 6.99
C ILE A 55 4.18 11.97 6.52
N PRO A 56 4.11 13.25 6.93
CA PRO A 56 5.16 14.22 6.69
C PRO A 56 6.44 13.79 7.42
N GLN A 57 7.50 13.51 6.67
CA GLN A 57 8.80 13.14 7.23
C GLN A 57 9.92 13.93 6.58
N LYS A 58 10.97 14.21 7.37
CA LYS A 58 12.23 14.72 6.83
C LYS A 58 12.97 13.59 6.11
N TYR A 59 13.42 13.82 4.90
CA TYR A 59 14.17 12.84 4.11
C TYR A 59 15.45 13.47 3.53
N LYS A 60 16.39 12.61 3.18
CA LYS A 60 17.63 13.04 2.53
C LYS A 60 17.31 13.49 1.10
N GLN A 61 17.81 14.66 0.70
CA GLN A 61 17.58 15.23 -0.65
C GLN A 61 18.52 14.58 -1.69
N THR A 62 18.47 13.26 -1.81
CA THR A 62 19.14 12.53 -2.89
C THR A 62 18.13 12.16 -3.97
N ILE A 63 18.58 11.99 -5.20
CA ILE A 63 17.71 11.63 -6.34
C ILE A 63 16.88 10.38 -6.06
N PHE A 64 17.48 9.38 -5.40
CA PHE A 64 16.81 8.14 -5.04
C PHE A 64 15.69 8.38 -4.01
N HIS A 65 15.96 9.11 -2.93
CA HIS A 65 14.94 9.41 -1.91
C HIS A 65 13.82 10.32 -2.45
N ILE A 66 14.16 11.23 -3.38
CA ILE A 66 13.15 12.06 -4.04
C ILE A 66 12.24 11.19 -4.91
N ALA A 67 12.81 10.27 -5.71
CA ALA A 67 12.05 9.36 -6.54
C ALA A 67 11.16 8.43 -5.71
N GLU A 68 11.70 7.81 -4.65
CA GLU A 68 10.95 6.99 -3.69
C GLU A 68 9.79 7.78 -3.07
N ARG A 69 10.04 9.00 -2.62
CA ARG A 69 9.02 9.86 -2.02
C ARG A 69 7.94 10.27 -3.03
N SER A 70 8.34 10.61 -4.25
CA SER A 70 7.39 10.92 -5.33
C SER A 70 6.49 9.74 -5.65
N TYR A 71 7.05 8.53 -5.66
CA TYR A 71 6.31 7.29 -5.84
C TYR A 71 5.27 7.07 -4.73
N HIS A 72 5.64 7.28 -3.47
CA HIS A 72 4.70 7.22 -2.34
C HIS A 72 3.58 8.26 -2.43
N TYR A 73 3.87 9.47 -2.91
CA TYR A 73 2.84 10.49 -3.12
C TYR A 73 1.86 10.12 -4.23
N MET A 74 2.35 9.50 -5.31
CA MET A 74 1.48 9.01 -6.39
C MET A 74 0.51 7.94 -5.89
N PHE A 75 0.98 6.99 -5.10
CA PHE A 75 0.12 5.98 -4.47
C PHE A 75 -0.95 6.59 -3.58
N ARG A 76 -0.58 7.55 -2.76
CA ARG A 76 -1.55 8.21 -1.88
C ARG A 76 -2.65 8.90 -2.67
N ALA A 77 -2.30 9.63 -3.71
CA ALA A 77 -3.29 10.33 -4.54
C ALA A 77 -4.35 9.37 -5.08
N ASN A 78 -3.94 8.17 -5.47
CA ASN A 78 -4.81 7.14 -6.02
C ASN A 78 -5.62 6.37 -4.95
N THR A 79 -5.35 6.56 -3.66
CA THR A 79 -6.04 5.83 -2.59
C THR A 79 -7.09 6.64 -1.86
N LEU A 80 -7.14 7.96 -2.05
CA LEU A 80 -8.00 8.84 -1.26
C LEU A 80 -9.49 8.53 -1.44
N GLU A 81 -9.93 8.41 -2.68
CA GLU A 81 -11.34 8.12 -2.99
C GLU A 81 -11.74 6.71 -2.52
N ASP A 82 -10.90 5.73 -2.75
CA ASP A 82 -11.15 4.34 -2.38
C ASP A 82 -11.24 4.13 -0.86
N ARG A 83 -10.50 4.93 -0.08
CA ARG A 83 -10.57 4.90 1.39
C ARG A 83 -11.95 5.31 1.90
N GLU A 84 -12.58 6.30 1.27
CA GLU A 84 -13.91 6.79 1.62
C GLU A 84 -15.01 5.78 1.27
N MET A 85 -14.72 4.84 0.37
CA MET A 85 -15.66 3.79 -0.03
C MET A 85 -15.66 2.58 0.92
N CYS A 86 -14.75 2.51 1.90
CA CYS A 86 -14.73 1.44 2.89
C CYS A 86 -15.82 1.64 3.93
N ASP A 87 -16.51 0.56 4.32
CA ASP A 87 -17.42 0.56 5.47
C ASP A 87 -16.65 0.53 6.80
N VAL A 88 -15.48 -0.10 6.80
CA VAL A 88 -14.51 -0.09 7.90
C VAL A 88 -13.13 0.14 7.31
N LEU A 89 -12.42 1.16 7.77
CA LEU A 89 -11.04 1.42 7.38
C LEU A 89 -10.11 1.20 8.58
N ILE A 90 -9.21 0.22 8.45
CA ILE A 90 -8.15 -0.06 9.42
C ILE A 90 -6.88 0.63 8.94
N GLU A 91 -6.45 1.65 9.66
CA GLU A 91 -5.27 2.45 9.35
C GLU A 91 -4.62 2.93 10.65
N ALA A 92 -3.30 3.06 10.65
CA ALA A 92 -2.55 3.65 11.74
C ALA A 92 -1.43 4.52 11.19
N GLU A 93 -1.33 5.78 11.63
CA GLU A 93 -0.28 6.72 11.19
C GLU A 93 1.12 6.20 11.54
N GLU A 94 1.22 5.43 12.62
CA GLU A 94 2.46 4.82 13.11
C GLU A 94 3.13 3.92 12.07
N PHE A 95 2.40 3.32 11.13
CA PHE A 95 2.99 2.54 10.02
C PHE A 95 3.94 3.38 9.18
N GLY A 96 3.65 4.67 9.00
CA GLY A 96 4.50 5.58 8.24
C GLY A 96 5.88 5.83 8.86
N LEU A 97 6.13 5.41 10.10
CA LEU A 97 7.44 5.53 10.77
C LEU A 97 8.41 4.40 10.35
N TYR A 98 7.90 3.32 9.78
CA TYR A 98 8.67 2.14 9.39
C TYR A 98 8.98 2.13 7.90
N LYS A 99 10.09 1.50 7.54
CA LYS A 99 10.50 1.34 6.14
C LYS A 99 9.73 0.18 5.50
N THR A 100 9.58 0.21 4.17
CA THR A 100 8.92 -0.84 3.40
C THR A 100 9.49 -2.25 3.66
N PHE A 101 10.79 -2.36 3.92
CA PHE A 101 11.49 -3.62 4.22
C PHE A 101 12.08 -3.64 5.63
N ASP A 102 11.33 -3.12 6.60
CA ASP A 102 11.73 -3.15 8.01
C ASP A 102 11.44 -4.53 8.61
N LEU A 103 12.42 -5.43 8.55
CA LEU A 103 12.30 -6.78 9.10
C LEU A 103 12.69 -6.87 10.58
N GLU A 104 13.24 -5.79 11.15
CA GLU A 104 13.69 -5.78 12.55
C GLU A 104 12.51 -5.48 13.51
N ASN A 105 11.50 -4.75 13.05
CA ASN A 105 10.37 -4.27 13.85
C ASN A 105 9.05 -5.00 13.56
N VAL A 106 9.10 -6.22 13.02
CA VAL A 106 7.90 -6.97 12.58
C VAL A 106 6.88 -7.12 13.69
N ASP A 107 7.29 -7.52 14.89
CA ASP A 107 6.39 -7.73 16.04
C ASP A 107 5.71 -6.42 16.47
N VAL A 108 6.44 -5.30 16.43
CA VAL A 108 5.90 -3.98 16.78
C VAL A 108 4.87 -3.55 15.73
N ILE A 109 5.19 -3.72 14.45
CA ILE A 109 4.29 -3.40 13.32
C ILE A 109 3.02 -4.24 13.39
N CYS A 110 3.13 -5.54 13.68
CA CYS A 110 2.00 -6.44 13.89
C CYS A 110 1.10 -5.97 15.04
N ASN A 111 1.68 -5.58 16.18
CA ASN A 111 0.93 -5.08 17.34
C ASN A 111 0.21 -3.75 17.03
N ILE A 112 0.81 -2.86 16.24
CA ILE A 112 0.15 -1.64 15.76
C ILE A 112 -1.08 -2.01 14.93
N GLY A 113 -0.93 -2.93 13.97
CA GLY A 113 -2.02 -3.40 13.12
C GLY A 113 -3.16 -4.03 13.91
N TYR A 114 -2.82 -4.91 14.85
CA TYR A 114 -3.79 -5.52 15.74
C TYR A 114 -4.57 -4.47 16.55
N SER A 115 -3.86 -3.52 17.14
CA SER A 115 -4.48 -2.46 17.95
C SER A 115 -5.36 -1.54 17.10
N ALA A 116 -4.96 -1.25 15.85
CA ALA A 116 -5.75 -0.47 14.92
C ALA A 116 -7.05 -1.20 14.56
N ALA A 117 -6.98 -2.50 14.26
CA ALA A 117 -8.14 -3.32 13.98
C ALA A 117 -9.07 -3.45 15.20
N ALA A 118 -8.50 -3.70 16.38
CA ALA A 118 -9.28 -3.82 17.62
C ALA A 118 -10.11 -2.55 17.90
N ARG A 119 -9.53 -1.37 17.69
CA ARG A 119 -10.27 -0.09 17.83
C ARG A 119 -11.44 0.03 16.86
N CYS A 120 -11.33 -0.50 15.64
CA CYS A 120 -12.41 -0.43 14.66
C CYS A 120 -13.58 -1.37 14.98
N PHE A 121 -13.34 -2.45 15.72
CA PHE A 121 -14.34 -3.46 16.04
C PHE A 121 -14.75 -3.48 17.52
N GLU A 122 -14.27 -2.52 18.32
CA GLU A 122 -14.57 -2.42 19.77
C GLU A 122 -14.24 -3.72 20.55
N ILE A 123 -13.12 -4.37 20.21
CA ILE A 123 -12.63 -5.61 20.83
C ILE A 123 -11.51 -5.32 21.83
#